data_299a9150baa40e4248b70c7155c97b01
#
_entry.id   299a9150baa40e4248b70c7155c97b01
#
_cell.length_a   1.000
_cell.length_b   1.000
_cell.length_c   1.000
_cell.angle_alpha   90.00
_cell.angle_beta   90.00
_cell.angle_gamma   90.00
#
_symmetry.space_group_name_H-M   'P 1'
#
loop_
_entity.id
_entity.type
_entity.pdbx_description
1 polymer ?
#
loop_
_entity_poly.entity_id
_entity_poly.type
_entity_poly.pdbx_seq_one_letter_code
_entity_poly.pdbx_strand_id
1 'polypeptide(L)'
;LAELRRISVGAGLQETAKWGHPVYMHAGRNIAIIGAFRGDFRLTFFNPGLMRDPDGVLERQGPNTRHADCLRFTDSAAPAAQETLIHTYLAEAMGYAEAGTLPEKAPSAVDLPDELVTALDADPALAKAFHALTPGRQKSWALHLASAKTAATRTTRLTKGHARILAGKGATEL
;
A
#
# COMPACT_ATOMS: atom_id res chain seq x y z
N LEU A 1 8.34 20.67 2.82
CA LEU A 1 9.24 19.51 2.74
C LEU A 1 10.46 19.66 3.66
N ALA A 2 11.15 20.80 3.63
CA ALA A 2 12.34 21.05 4.44
C ALA A 2 12.08 20.81 5.95
N GLU A 3 10.94 21.26 6.47
CA GLU A 3 10.57 21.07 7.86
C GLU A 3 10.32 19.59 8.22
N LEU A 4 9.62 18.84 7.38
CA LEU A 4 9.46 17.38 7.60
C LEU A 4 10.81 16.66 7.61
N ARG A 5 11.72 17.06 6.72
CA ARG A 5 13.09 16.54 6.70
C ARG A 5 13.82 16.85 7.99
N ARG A 6 13.81 18.13 8.43
CA ARG A 6 14.45 18.59 9.66
C ARG A 6 13.95 17.80 10.86
N ILE A 7 12.62 17.66 10.99
CA ILE A 7 11.97 16.94 12.09
C ILE A 7 12.35 15.46 12.05
N SER A 8 12.29 14.81 10.89
CA SER A 8 12.61 13.38 10.76
C SER A 8 14.07 13.07 11.09
N VAL A 9 15.01 13.90 10.63
CA VAL A 9 16.43 13.77 10.98
C VAL A 9 16.66 14.09 12.45
N GLY A 10 16.00 15.14 12.98
CA GLY A 10 16.05 15.53 14.41
C GLY A 10 15.51 14.44 15.33
N ALA A 11 14.60 13.59 14.87
CA ALA A 11 14.11 12.41 15.60
C ALA A 11 15.13 11.26 15.65
N GLY A 12 16.31 11.39 15.02
CA GLY A 12 17.35 10.36 15.01
C GLY A 12 17.21 9.35 13.86
N LEU A 13 16.37 9.61 12.86
CA LEU A 13 16.22 8.77 11.70
C LEU A 13 17.36 9.00 10.68
N GLN A 14 17.82 7.91 10.08
CA GLN A 14 18.79 7.96 8.98
C GLN A 14 18.08 8.21 7.66
N GLU A 15 18.42 9.32 6.99
CA GLU A 15 17.91 9.63 5.66
C GLU A 15 18.63 8.82 4.58
N THR A 16 17.88 8.28 3.63
CA THR A 16 18.38 7.62 2.42
C THR A 16 17.46 7.92 1.24
N ALA A 17 17.98 7.85 0.02
CA ALA A 17 17.18 8.00 -1.18
C ALA A 17 16.72 6.63 -1.69
N LYS A 18 15.40 6.40 -1.78
CA LYS A 18 14.81 5.19 -2.37
C LYS A 18 13.65 5.60 -3.28
N TRP A 19 13.55 4.97 -4.45
CA TRP A 19 12.46 5.23 -5.42
C TRP A 19 12.29 6.71 -5.79
N GLY A 20 13.38 7.48 -5.76
CA GLY A 20 13.36 8.92 -6.06
C GLY A 20 12.82 9.80 -4.93
N HIS A 21 12.64 9.25 -3.72
CA HIS A 21 12.13 9.97 -2.54
C HIS A 21 13.08 9.87 -1.34
N PRO A 22 13.07 10.86 -0.42
CA PRO A 22 13.73 10.72 0.87
C PRO A 22 12.96 9.73 1.74
N VAL A 23 13.64 8.67 2.14
CA VAL A 23 13.16 7.62 3.04
C VAL A 23 13.95 7.68 4.34
N TYR A 24 13.25 7.64 5.45
CA TYR A 24 13.80 7.71 6.81
C TYR A 24 13.81 6.32 7.43
N MET A 25 14.98 5.90 7.87
CA MET A 25 15.23 4.55 8.37
C MET A 25 15.63 4.55 9.84
N HIS A 26 15.27 3.46 10.54
CA HIS A 26 15.71 3.16 11.89
C HIS A 26 15.82 1.64 12.09
N ALA A 27 16.81 1.18 12.85
CA ALA A 27 17.06 -0.25 13.10
C ALA A 27 17.03 -1.12 11.82
N GLY A 28 17.60 -0.62 10.71
CA GLY A 28 17.64 -1.30 9.42
C GLY A 28 16.32 -1.37 8.66
N ARG A 29 15.25 -0.72 9.15
CA ARG A 29 13.90 -0.70 8.55
C ARG A 29 13.51 0.66 8.03
N ASN A 30 12.68 0.70 6.99
CA ASN A 30 12.04 1.92 6.54
C ASN A 30 10.94 2.30 7.54
N ILE A 31 10.98 3.53 8.03
CA ILE A 31 10.02 4.08 8.99
C ILE A 31 9.01 4.97 8.26
N ALA A 32 9.51 5.98 7.55
CA ALA A 32 8.67 6.94 6.86
C ALA A 32 9.29 7.38 5.53
N ILE A 33 8.46 7.93 4.67
CA ILE A 33 8.84 8.51 3.37
C ILE A 33 8.15 9.86 3.22
N ILE A 34 8.88 10.86 2.69
CA ILE A 34 8.30 12.15 2.35
C ILE A 34 7.96 12.17 0.86
N GLY A 35 6.70 12.52 0.54
CA GLY A 35 6.21 12.69 -0.81
C GLY A 35 5.64 14.09 -1.04
N ALA A 36 5.89 14.68 -2.22
CA ALA A 36 5.27 15.91 -2.69
C ALA A 36 4.26 15.60 -3.79
N PHE A 37 3.09 16.18 -3.71
CA PHE A 37 1.99 16.02 -4.63
C PHE A 37 1.52 17.40 -5.15
N ARG A 38 0.58 17.43 -6.09
CA ARG A 38 0.17 18.68 -6.75
C ARG A 38 -0.47 19.71 -5.80
N GLY A 39 -1.10 19.28 -4.72
CA GLY A 39 -1.80 20.17 -3.79
C GLY A 39 -1.42 19.97 -2.33
N ASP A 40 -0.57 19.00 -2.04
CA ASP A 40 -0.16 18.66 -0.67
C ASP A 40 1.23 18.01 -0.64
N PHE A 41 1.76 17.84 0.54
CA PHE A 41 2.92 17.00 0.80
C PHE A 41 2.69 16.16 2.07
N ARG A 42 3.36 15.01 2.17
CA ARG A 42 3.00 14.00 3.15
C ARG A 42 4.23 13.37 3.78
N LEU A 43 4.08 13.01 5.05
CA LEU A 43 4.92 12.05 5.75
C LEU A 43 4.13 10.75 5.85
N THR A 44 4.55 9.72 5.12
CA THR A 44 3.85 8.43 5.04
C THR A 44 4.63 7.37 5.78
N PHE A 45 3.96 6.58 6.63
CA PHE A 45 4.54 5.50 7.42
C PHE A 45 4.49 4.17 6.69
N PHE A 46 5.57 3.35 6.78
CA PHE A 46 5.66 2.06 6.08
C PHE A 46 4.82 0.94 6.72
N ASN A 47 4.59 0.98 8.02
CA ASN A 47 3.82 -0.03 8.74
C ASN A 47 2.62 0.58 9.49
N PRO A 48 1.70 1.25 8.80
CA PRO A 48 0.59 1.97 9.44
C PRO A 48 -0.36 1.06 10.23
N GLY A 49 -0.42 -0.24 9.89
CA GLY A 49 -1.23 -1.20 10.64
C GLY A 49 -0.76 -1.47 12.08
N LEU A 50 0.43 -0.99 12.46
CA LEU A 50 0.94 -1.03 13.83
C LEU A 50 0.64 0.26 14.60
N MET A 51 0.39 1.38 13.89
CA MET A 51 0.20 2.69 14.50
C MET A 51 -1.15 2.75 15.23
N ARG A 52 -1.12 3.26 16.46
CA ARG A 52 -2.32 3.38 17.31
C ARG A 52 -3.18 4.58 16.94
N ASP A 53 -2.53 5.64 16.40
CA ASP A 53 -3.19 6.88 15.97
C ASP A 53 -4.20 7.42 17.02
N PRO A 54 -3.79 7.69 18.25
CA PRO A 54 -4.70 8.07 19.33
C PRO A 54 -5.44 9.40 19.05
N ASP A 55 -4.82 10.27 18.26
CA ASP A 55 -5.37 11.59 17.93
C ASP A 55 -6.21 11.56 16.63
N GLY A 56 -6.25 10.42 15.93
CA GLY A 56 -7.01 10.26 14.68
C GLY A 56 -6.55 11.18 13.55
N VAL A 57 -5.25 11.47 13.47
CA VAL A 57 -4.67 12.43 12.52
C VAL A 57 -4.10 11.79 11.25
N LEU A 58 -3.95 10.46 11.25
CA LEU A 58 -3.51 9.77 10.04
C LEU A 58 -4.64 9.74 9.00
N GLU A 59 -4.27 10.02 7.77
CA GLU A 59 -5.19 9.98 6.63
C GLU A 59 -4.85 8.82 5.69
N ARG A 60 -5.86 8.34 4.97
CA ARG A 60 -5.65 7.39 3.86
C ARG A 60 -5.23 8.15 2.61
N GLN A 61 -4.26 7.61 1.88
CA GLN A 61 -3.82 8.23 0.62
C GLN A 61 -4.86 8.12 -0.50
N GLY A 62 -5.74 7.14 -0.41
CA GLY A 62 -6.79 6.93 -1.40
C GLY A 62 -7.78 5.84 -0.98
N PRO A 63 -8.86 5.62 -1.76
CA PRO A 63 -9.95 4.71 -1.41
C PRO A 63 -9.49 3.24 -1.26
N ASN A 64 -8.42 2.86 -1.93
CA ASN A 64 -7.88 1.50 -1.90
C ASN A 64 -6.78 1.31 -0.84
N THR A 65 -6.43 2.35 -0.07
CA THR A 65 -5.46 2.25 1.02
C THR A 65 -6.13 1.60 2.22
N ARG A 66 -5.59 0.48 2.70
CA ARG A 66 -6.19 -0.31 3.78
C ARG A 66 -6.21 0.43 5.11
N HIS A 67 -5.08 1.06 5.46
CA HIS A 67 -4.89 1.79 6.71
C HIS A 67 -4.68 3.27 6.41
N ALA A 68 -5.06 4.14 7.35
CA ALA A 68 -4.58 5.50 7.39
C ALA A 68 -3.06 5.46 7.61
N ASP A 69 -2.29 6.09 6.74
CA ASP A 69 -0.84 5.86 6.65
C ASP A 69 -0.01 7.14 6.57
N CYS A 70 -0.65 8.31 6.46
CA CYS A 70 0.10 9.55 6.28
C CYS A 70 -0.42 10.73 7.10
N LEU A 71 0.50 11.59 7.49
CA LEU A 71 0.23 12.96 7.89
C LEU A 71 0.29 13.82 6.63
N ARG A 72 -0.79 14.54 6.34
CA ARG A 72 -0.95 15.37 5.14
C ARG A 72 -0.86 16.85 5.51
N PHE A 73 -0.15 17.62 4.71
CA PHE A 73 0.07 19.04 4.90
C PHE A 73 -0.19 19.80 3.60
N THR A 74 -0.90 20.91 3.70
CA THR A 74 -1.14 21.85 2.59
C THR A 74 -0.43 23.18 2.79
N ASP A 75 0.01 23.45 4.05
CA ASP A 75 0.74 24.64 4.43
C ASP A 75 2.17 24.26 4.86
N SER A 76 3.16 24.98 4.36
CA SER A 76 4.58 24.77 4.64
C SER A 76 4.98 25.00 6.10
N ALA A 77 4.23 25.81 6.86
CA ALA A 77 4.46 26.07 8.28
C ALA A 77 3.83 25.01 9.19
N ALA A 78 2.82 24.26 8.70
CA ALA A 78 2.08 23.29 9.50
C ALA A 78 2.96 22.20 10.14
N PRO A 79 3.99 21.63 9.48
CA PRO A 79 4.85 20.63 10.11
C PRO A 79 5.59 21.18 11.36
N ALA A 80 6.07 22.42 11.32
CA ALA A 80 6.73 23.02 12.47
C ALA A 80 5.76 23.22 13.64
N ALA A 81 4.52 23.64 13.36
CA ALA A 81 3.48 23.78 14.38
C ALA A 81 3.04 22.43 14.98
N GLN A 82 3.25 21.32 14.27
CA GLN A 82 2.91 19.97 14.70
C GLN A 82 4.15 19.11 15.02
N GLU A 83 5.30 19.73 15.27
CA GLU A 83 6.57 19.01 15.48
C GLU A 83 6.49 17.97 16.58
N THR A 84 5.90 18.30 17.73
CA THR A 84 5.72 17.35 18.85
C THR A 84 4.87 16.14 18.45
N LEU A 85 3.78 16.37 17.73
CA LEU A 85 2.93 15.30 17.20
C LEU A 85 3.72 14.39 16.25
N ILE A 86 4.43 14.98 15.28
CA ILE A 86 5.24 14.22 14.32
C ILE A 86 6.29 13.38 15.03
N HIS A 87 6.99 13.94 16.03
CA HIS A 87 7.96 13.21 16.86
C HIS A 87 7.33 12.02 17.58
N THR A 88 6.13 12.18 18.14
CA THR A 88 5.41 11.09 18.82
C THR A 88 5.14 9.91 17.87
N TYR A 89 4.65 10.20 16.66
CA TYR A 89 4.36 9.17 15.67
C TYR A 89 5.62 8.52 15.10
N LEU A 90 6.69 9.30 14.88
CA LEU A 90 7.98 8.75 14.47
C LEU A 90 8.57 7.84 15.55
N ALA A 91 8.54 8.26 16.83
CA ALA A 91 9.02 7.48 17.95
C ALA A 91 8.25 6.16 18.12
N GLU A 92 6.92 6.19 17.95
CA GLU A 92 6.10 4.98 17.96
C GLU A 92 6.53 4.00 16.86
N ALA A 93 6.68 4.49 15.62
CA ALA A 93 7.09 3.67 14.48
C ALA A 93 8.53 3.10 14.66
N MET A 94 9.44 3.89 15.24
CA MET A 94 10.80 3.46 15.57
C MET A 94 10.80 2.35 16.62
N GLY A 95 9.98 2.47 17.67
CA GLY A 95 9.84 1.45 18.72
C GLY A 95 9.38 0.10 18.17
N TYR A 96 8.45 0.08 17.21
CA TYR A 96 8.07 -1.17 16.52
C TYR A 96 9.21 -1.75 15.68
N ALA A 97 10.02 -0.90 15.05
CA ALA A 97 11.17 -1.35 14.28
C ALA A 97 12.25 -1.98 15.18
N GLU A 98 12.54 -1.38 16.33
CA GLU A 98 13.48 -1.89 17.35
C GLU A 98 13.00 -3.21 17.95
N ALA A 99 11.71 -3.31 18.27
CA ALA A 99 11.09 -4.53 18.77
C ALA A 99 10.99 -5.65 17.73
N GLY A 100 11.33 -5.37 16.47
CA GLY A 100 11.17 -6.33 15.37
C GLY A 100 9.73 -6.64 15.03
N THR A 101 8.77 -5.87 15.56
CA THR A 101 7.33 -6.07 15.33
C THR A 101 6.98 -5.85 13.85
N LEU A 102 6.17 -6.74 13.29
CA LEU A 102 5.62 -6.62 11.94
C LEU A 102 4.10 -6.59 12.02
N PRO A 103 3.43 -5.84 11.13
CA PRO A 103 1.98 -5.88 11.07
C PRO A 103 1.52 -7.30 10.74
N GLU A 104 0.39 -7.69 11.34
CA GLU A 104 -0.24 -8.96 11.05
C GLU A 104 -0.54 -9.03 9.54
N LYS A 105 -0.05 -10.09 8.90
CA LYS A 105 -0.31 -10.33 7.48
C LYS A 105 -1.77 -10.72 7.34
N ALA A 106 -2.60 -9.74 7.00
CA ALA A 106 -4.00 -10.04 6.77
C ALA A 106 -4.15 -11.11 5.71
N PRO A 107 -5.07 -12.05 5.91
CA PRO A 107 -5.48 -12.96 4.85
C PRO A 107 -5.90 -12.10 3.65
N SER A 108 -5.28 -12.32 2.51
CA SER A 108 -5.70 -11.68 1.27
C SER A 108 -6.90 -12.46 0.71
N ALA A 109 -8.02 -12.45 1.44
CA ALA A 109 -9.28 -12.82 0.83
C ALA A 109 -9.56 -11.75 -0.23
N VAL A 110 -9.37 -12.12 -1.47
CA VAL A 110 -9.72 -11.27 -2.61
C VAL A 110 -11.10 -11.70 -3.04
N ASP A 111 -12.07 -10.79 -2.91
CA ASP A 111 -13.41 -11.03 -3.48
C ASP A 111 -13.25 -11.17 -5.00
N LEU A 112 -13.53 -12.37 -5.49
CA LEU A 112 -13.46 -12.66 -6.91
C LEU A 112 -14.76 -12.18 -7.58
N PRO A 113 -14.69 -11.45 -8.69
CA PRO A 113 -15.89 -11.11 -9.46
C PRO A 113 -16.65 -12.37 -9.93
N ASP A 114 -17.96 -12.30 -9.96
CA ASP A 114 -18.84 -13.43 -10.28
C ASP A 114 -18.50 -14.06 -11.64
N GLU A 115 -18.08 -13.26 -12.62
CA GLU A 115 -17.66 -13.74 -13.93
C GLU A 115 -16.40 -14.61 -13.86
N LEU A 116 -15.48 -14.30 -12.94
CA LEU A 116 -14.30 -15.12 -12.71
C LEU A 116 -14.68 -16.43 -12.03
N VAL A 117 -15.51 -16.36 -10.98
CA VAL A 117 -16.01 -17.55 -10.28
C VAL A 117 -16.70 -18.50 -11.27
N THR A 118 -17.63 -17.98 -12.07
CA THR A 118 -18.34 -18.75 -13.09
C THR A 118 -17.39 -19.41 -14.09
N ALA A 119 -16.36 -18.69 -14.52
CA ALA A 119 -15.38 -19.24 -15.49
C ALA A 119 -14.48 -20.31 -14.84
N LEU A 120 -14.10 -20.15 -13.57
CA LEU A 120 -13.32 -21.16 -12.84
C LEU A 120 -14.14 -22.43 -12.62
N ASP A 121 -15.44 -22.29 -12.33
CA ASP A 121 -16.34 -23.44 -12.18
C ASP A 121 -16.57 -24.20 -13.49
N ALA A 122 -16.58 -23.47 -14.61
CA ALA A 122 -16.80 -24.05 -15.94
C ALA A 122 -15.55 -24.68 -16.57
N ASP A 123 -14.35 -24.24 -16.20
CA ASP A 123 -13.07 -24.71 -16.75
C ASP A 123 -12.11 -25.18 -15.67
N PRO A 124 -11.99 -26.49 -15.40
CA PRO A 124 -11.09 -27.06 -14.40
C PRO A 124 -9.60 -26.76 -14.67
N ALA A 125 -9.19 -26.60 -15.94
CA ALA A 125 -7.80 -26.27 -16.27
C ALA A 125 -7.49 -24.82 -15.89
N LEU A 126 -8.42 -23.90 -16.17
CA LEU A 126 -8.33 -22.52 -15.76
C LEU A 126 -8.32 -22.39 -14.22
N ALA A 127 -9.21 -23.11 -13.54
CA ALA A 127 -9.27 -23.13 -12.07
C ALA A 127 -7.93 -23.58 -11.45
N LYS A 128 -7.39 -24.71 -11.94
CA LYS A 128 -6.09 -25.22 -11.47
C LYS A 128 -4.98 -24.19 -11.69
N ALA A 129 -4.92 -23.57 -12.86
CA ALA A 129 -3.90 -22.58 -13.18
C ALA A 129 -4.06 -21.32 -12.32
N PHE A 130 -5.30 -20.83 -12.13
CA PHE A 130 -5.57 -19.65 -11.31
C PHE A 130 -5.19 -19.87 -9.84
N HIS A 131 -5.55 -21.00 -9.25
CA HIS A 131 -5.22 -21.33 -7.85
C HIS A 131 -3.71 -21.59 -7.65
N ALA A 132 -2.98 -21.95 -8.69
CA ALA A 132 -1.53 -22.07 -8.68
C ALA A 132 -0.79 -20.72 -8.76
N LEU A 133 -1.49 -19.63 -9.12
CA LEU A 133 -0.91 -18.29 -9.11
C LEU A 133 -0.56 -17.86 -7.68
N THR A 134 0.49 -17.04 -7.57
CA THR A 134 0.77 -16.39 -6.28
C THR A 134 -0.41 -15.51 -5.84
N PRO A 135 -0.60 -15.30 -4.52
CA PRO A 135 -1.69 -14.44 -4.01
C PRO A 135 -1.71 -13.05 -4.64
N GLY A 136 -0.52 -12.48 -4.95
CA GLY A 136 -0.41 -11.19 -5.63
C GLY A 136 -0.95 -11.23 -7.07
N ARG A 137 -0.68 -12.30 -7.82
CA ARG A 137 -1.21 -12.49 -9.17
C ARG A 137 -2.71 -12.73 -9.19
N GLN A 138 -3.23 -13.54 -8.26
CA GLN A 138 -4.67 -13.72 -8.09
C GLN A 138 -5.36 -12.39 -7.81
N LYS A 139 -4.82 -11.59 -6.88
CA LYS A 139 -5.31 -10.25 -6.58
C LYS A 139 -5.25 -9.31 -7.77
N SER A 140 -4.18 -9.36 -8.56
CA SER A 140 -4.03 -8.57 -9.80
C SER A 140 -5.17 -8.86 -10.78
N TRP A 141 -5.54 -10.13 -10.98
CA TRP A 141 -6.66 -10.52 -11.82
C TRP A 141 -8.00 -10.05 -11.27
N ALA A 142 -8.27 -10.26 -9.98
CA ALA A 142 -9.50 -9.81 -9.37
C ALA A 142 -9.70 -8.30 -9.49
N LEU A 143 -8.68 -7.50 -9.19
CA LEU A 143 -8.73 -6.05 -9.32
C LEU A 143 -8.88 -5.60 -10.78
N HIS A 144 -8.17 -6.24 -11.73
CA HIS A 144 -8.28 -5.93 -13.16
C HIS A 144 -9.70 -6.14 -13.67
N LEU A 145 -10.34 -7.24 -13.28
CA LEU A 145 -11.71 -7.53 -13.64
C LEU A 145 -12.69 -6.58 -12.93
N ALA A 146 -12.58 -6.43 -11.62
CA ALA A 146 -13.46 -5.58 -10.81
C ALA A 146 -13.44 -4.10 -11.22
N SER A 147 -12.33 -3.61 -11.82
CA SER A 147 -12.26 -2.24 -12.33
C SER A 147 -13.16 -1.97 -13.56
N ALA A 148 -13.70 -3.01 -14.18
CA ALA A 148 -14.64 -2.86 -15.27
C ALA A 148 -16.07 -2.66 -14.76
N LYS A 149 -16.75 -1.62 -15.25
CA LYS A 149 -18.10 -1.23 -14.81
C LYS A 149 -19.19 -2.25 -15.17
N THR A 150 -19.03 -3.00 -16.26
CA THR A 150 -20.07 -3.93 -16.75
C THR A 150 -19.57 -5.38 -16.77
N ALA A 151 -20.50 -6.32 -16.54
CA ALA A 151 -20.26 -7.76 -16.62
C ALA A 151 -19.68 -8.18 -17.98
N ALA A 152 -20.23 -7.64 -19.09
CA ALA A 152 -19.74 -7.92 -20.43
C ALA A 152 -18.27 -7.53 -20.63
N THR A 153 -17.85 -6.40 -20.05
CA THR A 153 -16.45 -5.98 -20.11
C THR A 153 -15.56 -6.89 -19.26
N ARG A 154 -16.03 -7.33 -18.07
CA ARG A 154 -15.30 -8.29 -17.23
C ARG A 154 -15.10 -9.62 -17.94
N THR A 155 -16.16 -10.15 -18.56
CA THR A 155 -16.08 -11.38 -19.37
C THR A 155 -15.11 -11.24 -20.55
N THR A 156 -15.16 -10.12 -21.28
CA THR A 156 -14.22 -9.86 -22.37
C THR A 156 -12.77 -9.81 -21.89
N ARG A 157 -12.51 -9.14 -20.77
CA ARG A 157 -11.17 -9.10 -20.17
C ARG A 157 -10.68 -10.48 -19.73
N LEU A 158 -11.58 -11.29 -19.17
CA LEU A 158 -11.26 -12.65 -18.73
C LEU A 158 -10.93 -13.54 -19.94
N THR A 159 -11.72 -13.49 -21.01
CA THR A 159 -11.44 -14.23 -22.25
C THR A 159 -10.08 -13.87 -22.84
N LYS A 160 -9.76 -12.57 -22.90
CA LYS A 160 -8.43 -12.10 -23.34
C LYS A 160 -7.30 -12.50 -22.42
N GLY A 161 -7.58 -12.63 -21.13
CA GLY A 161 -6.62 -13.00 -20.10
C GLY A 161 -6.41 -14.50 -19.93
N HIS A 162 -7.29 -15.33 -20.46
CA HIS A 162 -7.33 -16.77 -20.23
C HIS A 162 -5.97 -17.45 -20.46
N ALA A 163 -5.35 -17.25 -21.61
CA ALA A 163 -4.04 -17.81 -21.94
C ALA A 163 -2.93 -17.34 -20.97
N ARG A 164 -3.03 -16.12 -20.42
CA ARG A 164 -2.07 -15.57 -19.47
C ARG A 164 -2.21 -16.23 -18.10
N ILE A 165 -3.44 -16.52 -17.67
CA ILE A 165 -3.70 -17.26 -16.42
C ILE A 165 -3.11 -18.67 -16.55
N LEU A 166 -3.36 -19.36 -17.67
CA LEU A 166 -2.77 -20.67 -17.95
C LEU A 166 -1.24 -20.65 -17.96
N ALA A 167 -0.64 -19.56 -18.43
CA ALA A 167 0.82 -19.35 -18.44
C ALA A 167 1.37 -18.91 -17.06
N GLY A 168 0.54 -18.86 -16.00
CA GLY A 168 0.96 -18.49 -14.66
C GLY A 168 1.23 -17.00 -14.46
N LYS A 169 0.78 -16.11 -15.36
CA LYS A 169 1.04 -14.66 -15.33
C LYS A 169 -0.06 -13.87 -14.62
N GLY A 170 0.30 -12.73 -14.04
CA GLY A 170 -0.64 -11.74 -13.53
C GLY A 170 -1.29 -10.89 -14.62
N ALA A 171 -2.33 -10.11 -14.27
CA ALA A 171 -3.13 -9.37 -15.25
C ALA A 171 -2.36 -8.26 -15.99
N THR A 172 -1.31 -7.71 -15.39
CA THR A 172 -0.49 -6.60 -15.93
C THR A 172 0.92 -7.02 -16.33
N GLU A 173 1.27 -8.30 -16.16
CA GLU A 173 2.59 -8.81 -16.58
C GLU A 173 2.64 -8.97 -18.11
N LEU A 174 3.73 -8.55 -18.73
CA LEU A 174 4.00 -8.69 -20.17
C LEU A 174 4.43 -10.11 -20.54
#